data_8620289b6d7fb8df33e72c7d4ecba1b3
#
_entry.id   8620289b6d7fb8df33e72c7d4ecba1b3
#
_cell.length_a   1.000
_cell.length_b   1.000
_cell.length_c   1.000
_cell.angle_alpha   90.00
_cell.angle_beta   90.00
_cell.angle_gamma   90.00
#
_symmetry.space_group_name_H-M   'P 1'
#
loop_
_entity.id
_entity.type
_entity.pdbx_description
1 polymer ?
#
loop_
_entity_poly.entity_id
_entity_poly.type
_entity_poly.pdbx_seq_one_letter_code
_entity_poly.pdbx_strand_id
1 'polypeptide(L)'
;GEEGTTVMPLFPLGSLPYMPYTKHGLNIFEPRYRELYDKILFSGSRRFVVAVVDPETERFAETGVVFYLDDLKEVSEMTQDRVKYVCEHTVIGRVRIKSVLNPSSWFDRSTYLRVETVPVEDLDANEDTSELEQEVMSQLESLVKVQADLQLGGIHPEVVQDYNASRAETGGLWSLGELWVDHLSNRAKVKQQLFEKEVQKLIQNYVEENQDELQSEGKPMRFRFEDLPAEVRAGIEGLQEQFREDVSSIMKQQFG
;
A
#
# COMPACT_ATOMS: atom_id res chain seq x y z
N GLY A 1 17.75 14.50 -24.15
CA GLY A 1 16.37 14.24 -23.80
C GLY A 1 15.43 15.08 -24.64
N GLU A 2 14.25 14.61 -24.91
CA GLU A 2 13.20 15.41 -25.55
C GLU A 2 12.89 16.64 -24.69
N GLU A 3 12.54 17.76 -25.34
CA GLU A 3 12.19 19.01 -24.66
C GLU A 3 11.04 18.77 -23.65
N GLY A 4 11.27 19.08 -22.38
CA GLY A 4 10.29 18.87 -21.29
C GLY A 4 10.43 17.58 -20.47
N THR A 5 11.42 16.72 -20.76
CA THR A 5 11.67 15.52 -19.96
C THR A 5 12.64 15.79 -18.79
N THR A 6 12.39 15.12 -17.67
CA THR A 6 13.26 15.15 -16.47
C THR A 6 13.65 13.74 -16.07
N VAL A 7 14.94 13.55 -15.74
CA VAL A 7 15.43 12.28 -15.20
C VAL A 7 15.32 12.28 -13.68
N MET A 8 14.62 11.31 -13.13
CA MET A 8 14.44 11.15 -11.69
C MET A 8 14.76 9.71 -11.24
N PRO A 9 15.19 9.54 -9.96
CA PRO A 9 15.22 8.22 -9.35
C PRO A 9 13.82 7.62 -9.29
N LEU A 10 13.71 6.28 -9.41
CA LEU A 10 12.46 5.53 -9.27
C LEU A 10 12.55 4.59 -8.07
N PHE A 11 11.54 4.65 -7.23
CA PHE A 11 11.30 3.74 -6.12
C PHE A 11 10.04 2.91 -6.44
N PRO A 12 10.17 1.66 -6.85
CA PRO A 12 9.03 0.79 -7.11
C PRO A 12 8.38 0.33 -5.80
N LEU A 13 7.08 0.42 -5.71
CA LEU A 13 6.31 -0.13 -4.59
C LEU A 13 5.19 -1.02 -5.13
N GLY A 14 5.11 -2.24 -4.61
CA GLY A 14 4.07 -3.21 -4.94
C GLY A 14 2.85 -3.04 -4.04
N SER A 15 2.13 -1.92 -4.13
CA SER A 15 0.96 -1.67 -3.29
C SER A 15 -0.07 -0.80 -4.03
N LEU A 16 -1.01 -0.26 -3.28
CA LEU A 16 -2.03 0.64 -3.78
C LEU A 16 -1.43 1.95 -4.34
N PRO A 17 -2.09 2.60 -5.28
CA PRO A 17 -1.65 3.89 -5.81
C PRO A 17 -1.66 4.96 -4.73
N TYR A 18 -0.63 5.80 -4.74
CA TYR A 18 -0.55 6.97 -3.86
C TYR A 18 -1.28 8.16 -4.48
N MET A 19 -1.99 8.92 -3.64
CA MET A 19 -2.73 10.08 -4.09
C MET A 19 -1.90 11.36 -3.98
N PRO A 20 -2.05 12.33 -4.91
CA PRO A 20 -1.43 13.64 -4.79
C PRO A 20 -1.77 14.32 -3.46
N TYR A 21 -0.82 15.08 -2.94
CA TYR A 21 -0.92 15.90 -1.72
C TYR A 21 -1.08 15.12 -0.40
N THR A 22 -0.93 13.79 -0.45
CA THR A 22 -0.97 12.94 0.74
C THR A 22 0.43 12.74 1.33
N LYS A 23 0.49 12.31 2.60
CA LYS A 23 1.75 12.12 3.33
C LYS A 23 2.00 10.65 3.61
N HIS A 24 3.24 10.22 3.39
CA HIS A 24 3.62 8.82 3.54
C HIS A 24 4.97 8.65 4.23
N GLY A 25 5.01 7.71 5.16
CA GLY A 25 6.25 7.26 5.79
C GLY A 25 6.92 6.13 5.03
N LEU A 26 8.25 6.16 4.88
CA LEU A 26 9.04 5.05 4.37
C LEU A 26 10.22 4.75 5.27
N ASN A 27 10.49 3.45 5.48
CA ASN A 27 11.67 2.96 6.16
C ASN A 27 12.70 2.48 5.13
N ILE A 28 13.87 3.06 5.13
CA ILE A 28 14.91 2.81 4.12
C ILE A 28 15.97 1.87 4.69
N PHE A 29 16.01 0.65 4.17
CA PHE A 29 16.92 -0.41 4.62
C PHE A 29 17.76 -1.01 3.48
N GLU A 30 17.20 -1.17 2.26
CA GLU A 30 17.92 -1.73 1.14
C GLU A 30 19.07 -0.82 0.68
N PRO A 31 20.28 -1.36 0.39
CA PRO A 31 21.45 -0.57 0.00
C PRO A 31 21.19 0.36 -1.20
N ARG A 32 20.51 -0.12 -2.24
CA ARG A 32 20.17 0.68 -3.43
C ARG A 32 19.28 1.88 -3.12
N TYR A 33 18.40 1.77 -2.13
CA TYR A 33 17.55 2.90 -1.74
C TYR A 33 18.25 3.82 -0.74
N ARG A 34 19.21 3.31 0.07
CA ARG A 34 20.11 4.18 0.82
C ARG A 34 20.89 5.09 -0.13
N GLU A 35 21.42 4.53 -1.22
CA GLU A 35 22.11 5.29 -2.29
C GLU A 35 21.19 6.33 -2.95
N LEU A 36 19.93 5.97 -3.24
CA LEU A 36 18.93 6.90 -3.77
C LEU A 36 18.77 8.10 -2.84
N TYR A 37 18.58 7.86 -1.53
CA TYR A 37 18.37 8.92 -0.56
C TYR A 37 19.63 9.78 -0.39
N ASP A 38 20.81 9.19 -0.32
CA ASP A 38 22.06 9.91 -0.29
C ASP A 38 22.18 10.83 -1.53
N LYS A 39 21.78 10.35 -2.72
CA LYS A 39 21.81 11.13 -3.96
C LYS A 39 20.84 12.31 -3.95
N ILE A 40 19.58 12.11 -3.55
CA ILE A 40 18.59 13.21 -3.53
C ILE A 40 18.88 14.24 -2.44
N LEU A 41 19.49 13.84 -1.34
CA LEU A 41 19.96 14.74 -0.29
C LEU A 41 21.16 15.54 -0.78
N PHE A 42 22.17 14.88 -1.35
CA PHE A 42 23.37 15.55 -1.84
C PHE A 42 23.07 16.55 -2.98
N SER A 43 22.18 16.18 -3.91
CA SER A 43 21.76 17.07 -5.00
C SER A 43 20.81 18.18 -4.54
N GLY A 44 20.23 18.08 -3.35
CA GLY A 44 19.21 18.99 -2.84
C GLY A 44 17.85 18.87 -3.53
N SER A 45 17.68 17.91 -4.46
CA SER A 45 16.41 17.73 -5.18
C SER A 45 15.28 17.28 -4.28
N ARG A 46 15.58 16.42 -3.29
CA ARG A 46 14.64 15.81 -2.36
C ARG A 46 13.45 15.11 -3.04
N ARG A 47 13.58 14.75 -4.32
CA ARG A 47 12.48 14.23 -5.15
C ARG A 47 12.84 12.91 -5.79
N PHE A 48 11.87 12.00 -5.85
CA PHE A 48 11.94 10.76 -6.60
C PHE A 48 10.55 10.32 -7.04
N VAL A 49 10.48 9.46 -8.03
CA VAL A 49 9.22 8.89 -8.53
C VAL A 49 8.91 7.62 -7.74
N VAL A 50 7.66 7.44 -7.38
CA VAL A 50 7.10 6.18 -6.91
C VAL A 50 6.13 5.67 -7.95
N ALA A 51 6.30 4.42 -8.38
CA ALA A 51 5.40 3.75 -9.30
C ALA A 51 4.97 2.39 -8.75
N VAL A 52 3.70 2.07 -8.97
CA VAL A 52 3.15 0.75 -8.63
C VAL A 52 3.74 -0.29 -9.56
N VAL A 53 4.08 -1.44 -9.01
CA VAL A 53 4.52 -2.62 -9.75
C VAL A 53 3.41 -3.66 -9.71
N ASP A 54 3.02 -4.15 -10.87
CA ASP A 54 2.15 -5.31 -10.97
C ASP A 54 2.92 -6.57 -10.54
N PRO A 55 2.51 -7.26 -9.48
CA PRO A 55 3.24 -8.42 -8.97
C PRO A 55 3.22 -9.64 -9.89
N GLU A 56 2.25 -9.71 -10.82
CA GLU A 56 2.14 -10.85 -11.75
C GLU A 56 3.01 -10.65 -12.99
N THR A 57 3.03 -9.43 -13.53
CA THR A 57 3.75 -9.12 -14.78
C THR A 57 5.10 -8.44 -14.55
N GLU A 58 5.39 -8.03 -13.32
CA GLU A 58 6.57 -7.22 -12.93
C GLU A 58 6.69 -5.89 -13.73
N ARG A 59 5.59 -5.42 -14.28
CA ARG A 59 5.56 -4.15 -15.02
C ARG A 59 5.25 -2.99 -14.11
N PHE A 60 5.87 -1.86 -14.40
CA PHE A 60 5.57 -0.60 -13.75
C PHE A 60 4.34 0.06 -14.37
N ALA A 61 3.55 0.72 -13.53
CA ALA A 61 2.53 1.63 -14.03
C ALA A 61 3.16 2.74 -14.87
N GLU A 62 2.52 3.14 -15.96
CA GLU A 62 3.00 4.22 -16.83
C GLU A 62 2.97 5.58 -16.13
N THR A 63 2.05 5.75 -15.19
CA THR A 63 1.95 6.96 -14.36
C THR A 63 2.46 6.65 -12.97
N GLY A 64 3.40 7.45 -12.51
CA GLY A 64 3.91 7.46 -11.14
C GLY A 64 3.59 8.77 -10.44
N VAL A 65 3.84 8.81 -9.15
CA VAL A 65 3.74 10.01 -8.33
C VAL A 65 5.12 10.50 -7.91
N VAL A 66 5.25 11.79 -7.66
CA VAL A 66 6.50 12.39 -7.19
C VAL A 66 6.44 12.57 -5.68
N PHE A 67 7.30 11.85 -4.97
CA PHE A 67 7.53 12.04 -3.55
C PHE A 67 8.55 13.15 -3.33
N TYR A 68 8.22 14.06 -2.44
CA TYR A 68 9.14 15.05 -1.89
C TYR A 68 9.48 14.66 -0.45
N LEU A 69 10.76 14.59 -0.14
CA LEU A 69 11.25 14.26 1.20
C LEU A 69 11.12 15.48 2.12
N ASP A 70 10.14 15.45 3.02
CA ASP A 70 9.89 16.50 4.00
C ASP A 70 10.86 16.39 5.18
N ASP A 71 10.92 15.21 5.79
CA ASP A 71 11.77 14.94 6.96
C ASP A 71 12.46 13.57 6.85
N LEU A 72 13.63 13.49 7.51
CA LEU A 72 14.44 12.28 7.54
C LEU A 72 15.13 12.17 8.89
N LYS A 73 14.97 11.01 9.53
CA LYS A 73 15.67 10.62 10.75
C LYS A 73 16.58 9.43 10.47
N GLU A 74 17.87 9.58 10.74
CA GLU A 74 18.80 8.47 10.72
C GLU A 74 18.64 7.63 12.00
N VAL A 75 18.46 6.31 11.82
CA VAL A 75 18.17 5.36 12.90
C VAL A 75 19.09 4.14 12.86
N SER A 76 20.18 4.19 12.11
CA SER A 76 21.12 3.06 11.93
C SER A 76 21.68 2.54 13.24
N GLU A 77 22.10 3.42 14.16
CA GLU A 77 22.61 3.02 15.46
C GLU A 77 21.53 2.32 16.31
N MET A 78 20.30 2.86 16.34
CA MET A 78 19.18 2.31 17.12
C MET A 78 18.71 0.96 16.59
N THR A 79 18.85 0.72 15.29
CA THR A 79 18.34 -0.47 14.60
C THR A 79 19.43 -1.51 14.30
N GLN A 80 20.68 -1.27 14.74
CA GLN A 80 21.83 -2.08 14.39
C GLN A 80 21.98 -2.21 12.86
N ASP A 81 21.88 -1.09 12.17
CA ASP A 81 21.92 -0.92 10.71
C ASP A 81 20.87 -1.71 9.91
N ARG A 82 19.82 -2.23 10.55
CA ARG A 82 18.71 -2.89 9.84
C ARG A 82 17.87 -1.87 9.06
N VAL A 83 17.64 -0.68 9.62
CA VAL A 83 17.01 0.46 8.96
C VAL A 83 17.95 1.64 9.06
N LYS A 84 18.27 2.29 7.94
CA LYS A 84 19.13 3.48 7.95
C LYS A 84 18.32 4.74 8.19
N TYR A 85 17.24 4.95 7.44
CA TYR A 85 16.42 6.15 7.53
C TYR A 85 14.95 5.82 7.78
N VAL A 86 14.31 6.62 8.62
CA VAL A 86 12.85 6.77 8.71
C VAL A 86 12.51 8.13 8.12
N CYS A 87 11.68 8.14 7.10
CA CYS A 87 11.45 9.32 6.28
C CYS A 87 9.97 9.63 6.18
N GLU A 88 9.64 10.92 6.10
CA GLU A 88 8.30 11.42 5.80
C GLU A 88 8.32 12.15 4.45
N HIS A 89 7.28 11.94 3.65
CA HIS A 89 7.16 12.46 2.31
C HIS A 89 5.79 13.05 2.06
N THR A 90 5.74 14.07 1.23
CA THR A 90 4.50 14.56 0.61
C THR A 90 4.51 14.20 -0.89
N VAL A 91 3.40 13.71 -1.38
CA VAL A 91 3.19 13.50 -2.83
C VAL A 91 2.89 14.84 -3.47
N ILE A 92 3.82 15.36 -4.28
CA ILE A 92 3.75 16.72 -4.83
C ILE A 92 3.24 16.80 -6.28
N GLY A 93 2.95 15.66 -6.91
CA GLY A 93 2.43 15.63 -8.27
C GLY A 93 2.50 14.27 -8.91
N ARG A 94 2.17 14.21 -10.19
CA ARG A 94 2.16 13.01 -11.02
C ARG A 94 3.09 13.18 -12.23
N VAL A 95 3.65 12.06 -12.69
CA VAL A 95 4.49 12.01 -13.87
C VAL A 95 4.17 10.80 -14.72
N ARG A 96 4.28 10.94 -16.03
CA ARG A 96 4.30 9.80 -16.95
C ARG A 96 5.74 9.33 -17.14
N ILE A 97 5.98 8.06 -16.94
CA ILE A 97 7.26 7.40 -17.15
C ILE A 97 7.39 7.11 -18.65
N LYS A 98 8.39 7.70 -19.30
CA LYS A 98 8.67 7.52 -20.72
C LYS A 98 9.57 6.33 -20.98
N SER A 99 10.61 6.19 -20.15
CA SER A 99 11.59 5.11 -20.28
C SER A 99 12.30 4.85 -18.96
N VAL A 100 12.77 3.61 -18.79
CA VAL A 100 13.70 3.23 -17.72
C VAL A 100 15.11 3.23 -18.31
N LEU A 101 16.00 4.03 -17.72
CA LEU A 101 17.34 4.27 -18.26
C LEU A 101 18.36 3.18 -17.93
N ASN A 102 18.13 2.43 -16.84
CA ASN A 102 18.99 1.36 -16.37
C ASN A 102 18.19 0.11 -15.98
N PRO A 103 17.48 -0.54 -16.92
CA PRO A 103 16.55 -1.63 -16.63
C PRO A 103 17.22 -2.87 -16.01
N SER A 104 18.52 -3.10 -16.26
CA SER A 104 19.29 -4.18 -15.63
C SER A 104 19.27 -4.14 -14.10
N SER A 105 19.24 -2.92 -13.54
CA SER A 105 19.22 -2.71 -12.09
C SER A 105 17.93 -3.21 -11.40
N TRP A 106 16.90 -3.54 -12.18
CA TRP A 106 15.72 -4.23 -11.66
C TRP A 106 16.05 -5.66 -11.23
N PHE A 107 16.86 -6.35 -12.02
CA PHE A 107 17.20 -7.76 -11.80
C PHE A 107 18.42 -7.92 -10.89
N ASP A 108 19.49 -7.18 -11.14
CA ASP A 108 20.75 -7.30 -10.40
C ASP A 108 20.75 -6.55 -9.06
N ARG A 109 19.80 -5.63 -8.86
CA ARG A 109 19.64 -4.79 -7.65
C ARG A 109 20.90 -4.02 -7.26
N SER A 110 21.81 -3.80 -8.21
CA SER A 110 23.10 -3.14 -7.98
C SER A 110 22.95 -1.68 -7.57
N THR A 111 21.93 -0.99 -8.06
CA THR A 111 21.60 0.41 -7.76
C THR A 111 20.10 0.65 -7.91
N TYR A 112 19.63 1.86 -7.61
CA TYR A 112 18.24 2.24 -7.83
C TYR A 112 17.96 2.51 -9.32
N LEU A 113 16.68 2.37 -9.70
CA LEU A 113 16.23 2.68 -11.06
C LEU A 113 16.21 4.19 -11.32
N ARG A 114 16.48 4.55 -12.58
CA ARG A 114 16.36 5.93 -13.09
C ARG A 114 15.40 5.94 -14.26
N VAL A 115 14.50 6.91 -14.27
CA VAL A 115 13.46 7.04 -15.29
C VAL A 115 13.46 8.43 -15.91
N GLU A 116 13.13 8.46 -17.19
CA GLU A 116 12.78 9.66 -17.92
C GLU A 116 11.29 9.93 -17.76
N THR A 117 10.91 11.13 -17.36
CA THR A 117 9.53 11.46 -16.98
C THR A 117 9.09 12.77 -17.60
N VAL A 118 7.77 12.90 -17.79
CA VAL A 118 7.10 14.18 -18.09
C VAL A 118 6.01 14.44 -17.04
N PRO A 119 5.80 15.69 -16.63
CA PRO A 119 4.69 16.03 -15.73
C PRO A 119 3.33 15.62 -16.32
N VAL A 120 2.41 15.21 -15.45
CA VAL A 120 1.01 14.98 -15.77
C VAL A 120 0.20 16.04 -15.05
N GLU A 121 -0.46 16.89 -15.81
CA GLU A 121 -1.37 17.92 -15.32
C GLU A 121 -2.82 17.46 -15.52
N ASP A 122 -3.74 18.00 -14.72
CA ASP A 122 -5.16 17.77 -14.92
C ASP A 122 -5.63 18.53 -16.18
N LEU A 123 -6.35 17.83 -17.06
CA LEU A 123 -6.80 18.40 -18.34
C LEU A 123 -7.75 19.58 -18.12
N ASP A 124 -8.61 19.48 -17.10
CA ASP A 124 -9.68 20.45 -16.82
C ASP A 124 -9.47 21.10 -15.44
N ALA A 125 -8.22 21.48 -15.13
CA ALA A 125 -7.83 22.02 -13.82
C ALA A 125 -8.61 23.30 -13.39
N ASN A 126 -9.28 23.98 -14.32
CA ASN A 126 -10.07 25.17 -14.06
C ASN A 126 -11.59 24.92 -14.08
N GLU A 127 -12.04 23.68 -14.22
CA GLU A 127 -13.45 23.34 -14.16
C GLU A 127 -13.98 23.48 -12.73
N ASP A 128 -15.17 24.07 -12.58
CA ASP A 128 -15.83 24.16 -11.28
C ASP A 128 -16.47 22.82 -10.92
N THR A 129 -15.86 22.12 -9.97
CA THR A 129 -16.31 20.82 -9.48
C THR A 129 -17.12 20.90 -8.17
N SER A 130 -17.47 22.10 -7.72
CA SER A 130 -18.05 22.33 -6.39
C SER A 130 -19.34 21.54 -6.15
N GLU A 131 -20.22 21.42 -7.14
CA GLU A 131 -21.47 20.66 -7.02
C GLU A 131 -21.19 19.16 -6.90
N LEU A 132 -20.29 18.60 -7.72
CA LEU A 132 -19.88 17.19 -7.66
C LEU A 132 -19.20 16.86 -6.33
N GLU A 133 -18.37 17.76 -5.85
CA GLU A 133 -17.72 17.60 -4.55
C GLU A 133 -18.72 17.55 -3.40
N GLN A 134 -19.73 18.41 -3.43
CA GLN A 134 -20.81 18.41 -2.42
C GLN A 134 -21.62 17.10 -2.49
N GLU A 135 -21.90 16.61 -3.68
CA GLU A 135 -22.61 15.34 -3.87
C GLU A 135 -21.81 14.18 -3.29
N VAL A 136 -20.52 14.09 -3.61
CA VAL A 136 -19.62 13.04 -3.08
C VAL A 136 -19.60 13.08 -1.55
N MET A 137 -19.49 14.27 -0.94
CA MET A 137 -19.48 14.40 0.51
C MET A 137 -20.82 13.99 1.14
N SER A 138 -21.95 14.35 0.54
CA SER A 138 -23.27 13.96 1.01
C SER A 138 -23.46 12.44 0.96
N GLN A 139 -22.96 11.79 -0.10
CA GLN A 139 -23.01 10.33 -0.22
C GLN A 139 -22.10 9.64 0.81
N LEU A 140 -20.91 10.18 1.07
CA LEU A 140 -20.01 9.67 2.10
C LEU A 140 -20.64 9.74 3.50
N GLU A 141 -21.22 10.88 3.85
CA GLU A 141 -21.93 11.05 5.14
C GLU A 141 -23.10 10.07 5.28
N SER A 142 -23.85 9.87 4.20
CA SER A 142 -24.95 8.90 4.15
C SER A 142 -24.45 7.48 4.34
N LEU A 143 -23.34 7.10 3.69
CA LEU A 143 -22.70 5.80 3.84
C LEU A 143 -22.26 5.55 5.28
N VAL A 144 -21.57 6.52 5.88
CA VAL A 144 -21.08 6.42 7.27
C VAL A 144 -22.25 6.27 8.24
N LYS A 145 -23.34 6.99 8.02
CA LYS A 145 -24.56 6.85 8.84
C LYS A 145 -25.16 5.46 8.72
N VAL A 146 -25.31 4.92 7.50
CA VAL A 146 -25.84 3.57 7.27
C VAL A 146 -24.94 2.52 7.93
N GLN A 147 -23.62 2.66 7.82
CA GLN A 147 -22.67 1.76 8.46
C GLN A 147 -22.82 1.78 10.00
N ALA A 148 -23.00 2.96 10.59
CA ALA A 148 -23.21 3.11 12.03
C ALA A 148 -24.56 2.49 12.48
N ASP A 149 -25.64 2.76 11.76
CA ASP A 149 -26.99 2.25 12.06
C ASP A 149 -27.03 0.70 11.97
N LEU A 150 -26.29 0.12 11.04
CA LEU A 150 -26.19 -1.34 10.87
C LEU A 150 -25.09 -1.98 11.73
N GLN A 151 -24.39 -1.21 12.55
CA GLN A 151 -23.26 -1.65 13.38
C GLN A 151 -22.15 -2.35 12.56
N LEU A 152 -22.00 -1.96 11.30
CA LEU A 152 -20.93 -2.42 10.44
C LEU A 152 -19.65 -1.65 10.76
N GLY A 153 -18.54 -2.36 10.86
CA GLY A 153 -17.22 -1.70 10.89
C GLY A 153 -17.02 -0.88 9.62
N GLY A 154 -16.57 0.37 9.75
CA GLY A 154 -16.45 1.25 8.61
C GLY A 154 -15.67 2.53 8.93
N ILE A 155 -15.91 3.58 8.15
CA ILE A 155 -15.35 4.90 8.39
C ILE A 155 -16.05 5.52 9.61
N HIS A 156 -15.26 5.93 10.61
CA HIS A 156 -15.82 6.56 11.80
C HIS A 156 -16.34 7.97 11.47
N PRO A 157 -17.52 8.40 12.00
CA PRO A 157 -18.07 9.72 11.71
C PRO A 157 -17.12 10.89 12.00
N GLU A 158 -16.30 10.78 13.06
CA GLU A 158 -15.31 11.82 13.40
C GLU A 158 -14.27 12.01 12.29
N VAL A 159 -13.87 10.95 11.60
CA VAL A 159 -12.91 11.02 10.48
C VAL A 159 -13.45 11.87 9.34
N VAL A 160 -14.75 11.78 9.05
CA VAL A 160 -15.42 12.60 8.03
C VAL A 160 -15.51 14.06 8.47
N GLN A 161 -15.77 14.30 9.75
CA GLN A 161 -15.80 15.67 10.30
C GLN A 161 -14.41 16.32 10.26
N ASP A 162 -13.38 15.59 10.66
CA ASP A 162 -11.98 16.05 10.60
C ASP A 162 -11.54 16.30 9.15
N TYR A 163 -11.93 15.43 8.23
CA TYR A 163 -11.69 15.62 6.81
C TYR A 163 -12.35 16.92 6.31
N ASN A 164 -13.62 17.15 6.62
CA ASN A 164 -14.33 18.37 6.22
C ASN A 164 -13.68 19.63 6.79
N ALA A 165 -13.21 19.59 8.04
CA ALA A 165 -12.54 20.71 8.69
C ALA A 165 -11.18 21.05 8.07
N SER A 166 -10.44 20.05 7.61
CA SER A 166 -9.06 20.18 7.10
C SER A 166 -8.95 20.13 5.57
N ARG A 167 -10.06 19.96 4.85
CA ARG A 167 -10.10 19.69 3.41
C ARG A 167 -9.28 20.67 2.55
N ALA A 168 -9.35 21.95 2.85
CA ALA A 168 -8.62 22.98 2.13
C ALA A 168 -7.09 22.88 2.30
N GLU A 169 -6.65 22.29 3.41
CA GLU A 169 -5.23 22.17 3.79
C GLU A 169 -4.62 20.81 3.41
N THR A 170 -5.46 19.79 3.18
CA THR A 170 -5.03 18.38 3.04
C THR A 170 -5.17 17.80 1.63
N GLY A 171 -5.28 18.63 0.60
CA GLY A 171 -5.30 18.16 -0.79
C GLY A 171 -6.68 17.84 -1.37
N GLY A 172 -7.76 18.36 -0.77
CA GLY A 172 -9.11 18.27 -1.32
C GLY A 172 -9.59 16.84 -1.54
N LEU A 173 -10.18 16.55 -2.70
CA LEU A 173 -10.71 15.22 -3.04
C LEU A 173 -9.64 14.11 -3.10
N TRP A 174 -8.38 14.45 -3.30
CA TRP A 174 -7.30 13.46 -3.27
C TRP A 174 -7.15 12.80 -1.89
N SER A 175 -7.27 13.57 -0.82
CA SER A 175 -7.24 13.01 0.54
C SER A 175 -8.49 12.18 0.85
N LEU A 176 -9.63 12.46 0.23
CA LEU A 176 -10.80 11.59 0.28
C LEU A 176 -10.55 10.25 -0.43
N GLY A 177 -9.87 10.28 -1.58
CA GLY A 177 -9.43 9.08 -2.27
C GLY A 177 -8.53 8.21 -1.39
N GLU A 178 -7.59 8.81 -0.66
CA GLU A 178 -6.73 8.11 0.30
C GLU A 178 -7.55 7.51 1.46
N LEU A 179 -8.45 8.29 2.05
CA LEU A 179 -9.36 7.80 3.10
C LEU A 179 -10.14 6.56 2.63
N TRP A 180 -10.61 6.58 1.38
CA TRP A 180 -11.32 5.45 0.79
C TRP A 180 -10.41 4.23 0.60
N VAL A 181 -9.20 4.43 0.07
CA VAL A 181 -8.19 3.38 -0.08
C VAL A 181 -7.83 2.76 1.27
N ASP A 182 -7.63 3.58 2.30
CA ASP A 182 -7.35 3.12 3.65
C ASP A 182 -8.52 2.33 4.24
N HIS A 183 -9.75 2.78 4.01
CA HIS A 183 -10.95 2.05 4.43
C HIS A 183 -11.00 0.65 3.80
N LEU A 184 -10.78 0.54 2.49
CA LEU A 184 -10.77 -0.74 1.79
C LEU A 184 -9.60 -1.64 2.25
N SER A 185 -8.42 -1.06 2.45
CA SER A 185 -7.26 -1.76 2.97
C SER A 185 -7.50 -2.32 4.37
N ASN A 186 -8.16 -1.55 5.24
CA ASN A 186 -8.53 -2.01 6.58
C ASN A 186 -9.55 -3.14 6.53
N ARG A 187 -10.51 -3.09 5.61
CA ARG A 187 -11.45 -4.21 5.39
C ARG A 187 -10.72 -5.48 4.96
N ALA A 188 -9.75 -5.37 4.05
CA ALA A 188 -8.92 -6.49 3.62
C ALA A 188 -8.09 -7.07 4.78
N LYS A 189 -7.48 -6.21 5.62
CA LYS A 189 -6.75 -6.63 6.82
C LYS A 189 -7.64 -7.37 7.82
N VAL A 190 -8.87 -6.90 8.05
CA VAL A 190 -9.84 -7.60 8.92
C VAL A 190 -10.16 -8.99 8.36
N LYS A 191 -10.37 -9.12 7.04
CA LYS A 191 -10.59 -10.42 6.41
C LYS A 191 -9.38 -11.34 6.56
N GLN A 192 -8.17 -10.81 6.42
CA GLN A 192 -6.94 -11.57 6.65
C GLN A 192 -6.84 -12.07 8.09
N GLN A 193 -7.12 -11.23 9.08
CA GLN A 193 -7.10 -11.63 10.49
C GLN A 193 -8.14 -12.72 10.81
N LEU A 194 -9.33 -12.63 10.22
CA LEU A 194 -10.36 -13.67 10.35
C LEU A 194 -9.90 -14.99 9.73
N PHE A 195 -9.34 -14.94 8.54
CA PHE A 195 -8.75 -16.12 7.87
C PHE A 195 -7.66 -16.76 8.73
N GLU A 196 -6.68 -15.99 9.21
CA GLU A 196 -5.61 -16.47 10.08
C GLU A 196 -6.16 -17.13 11.36
N LYS A 197 -7.18 -16.52 11.97
CA LYS A 197 -7.84 -17.05 13.16
C LYS A 197 -8.56 -18.38 12.90
N GLU A 198 -9.27 -18.50 11.77
CA GLU A 198 -9.97 -19.76 11.43
C GLU A 198 -8.96 -20.87 11.07
N VAL A 199 -7.87 -20.55 10.36
CA VAL A 199 -6.78 -21.50 10.10
C VAL A 199 -6.15 -21.96 11.42
N GLN A 200 -5.87 -21.02 12.33
CA GLN A 200 -5.30 -21.35 13.64
C GLN A 200 -6.23 -22.27 14.44
N LYS A 201 -7.54 -22.02 14.41
CA LYS A 201 -8.55 -22.84 15.06
C LYS A 201 -8.61 -24.27 14.49
N LEU A 202 -8.55 -24.41 13.15
CA LEU A 202 -8.50 -25.75 12.52
C LEU A 202 -7.27 -26.55 12.96
N ILE A 203 -6.10 -25.90 13.00
CA ILE A 203 -4.87 -26.55 13.45
C ILE A 203 -4.95 -26.89 14.94
N GLN A 204 -5.48 -25.99 15.75
CA GLN A 204 -5.64 -26.23 17.19
C GLN A 204 -6.57 -27.40 17.47
N ASN A 205 -7.72 -27.48 16.83
CA ASN A 205 -8.66 -28.59 16.96
C ASN A 205 -7.98 -29.93 16.60
N TYR A 206 -7.22 -29.96 15.49
CA TYR A 206 -6.48 -31.15 15.11
C TYR A 206 -5.46 -31.57 16.17
N VAL A 207 -4.72 -30.62 16.74
CA VAL A 207 -3.74 -30.90 17.81
C VAL A 207 -4.43 -31.43 19.06
N GLU A 208 -5.55 -30.84 19.47
CA GLU A 208 -6.31 -31.29 20.65
C GLU A 208 -6.89 -32.71 20.49
N GLU A 209 -7.43 -33.02 19.30
CA GLU A 209 -8.00 -34.34 19.01
C GLU A 209 -6.93 -35.45 18.90
N ASN A 210 -5.69 -35.13 18.55
CA ASN A 210 -4.63 -36.09 18.34
C ASN A 210 -3.46 -35.93 19.34
N GLN A 211 -3.69 -35.30 20.49
CA GLN A 211 -2.64 -34.94 21.44
C GLN A 211 -1.82 -36.13 21.92
N ASP A 212 -2.48 -37.26 22.23
CA ASP A 212 -1.82 -38.48 22.75
C ASP A 212 -0.92 -39.12 21.69
N GLU A 213 -1.34 -39.12 20.42
CA GLU A 213 -0.59 -39.68 19.28
C GLU A 213 0.63 -38.82 18.96
N LEU A 214 0.44 -37.49 18.90
CA LEU A 214 1.51 -36.53 18.62
C LEU A 214 2.60 -36.51 19.69
N GLN A 215 2.23 -36.70 20.96
CA GLN A 215 3.20 -36.80 22.06
C GLN A 215 3.97 -38.11 22.03
N SER A 216 3.33 -39.22 21.66
CA SER A 216 3.99 -40.54 21.56
C SER A 216 5.01 -40.59 20.43
N GLU A 217 4.81 -39.87 19.35
CA GLU A 217 5.72 -39.84 18.18
C GLU A 217 6.83 -38.80 18.30
N GLY A 218 6.86 -37.97 19.35
CA GLY A 218 7.89 -36.93 19.57
C GLY A 218 7.95 -35.88 18.46
N LYS A 219 6.86 -35.67 17.73
CA LYS A 219 6.77 -34.69 16.65
C LYS A 219 6.80 -33.27 17.19
N PRO A 220 7.53 -32.35 16.54
CA PRO A 220 7.55 -30.95 16.94
C PRO A 220 6.17 -30.33 16.78
N MET A 221 5.75 -29.47 17.72
CA MET A 221 4.47 -28.73 17.69
C MET A 221 4.39 -27.66 16.57
N ARG A 222 5.31 -27.65 15.63
CA ARG A 222 5.31 -26.81 14.43
C ARG A 222 5.08 -27.67 13.21
N PHE A 223 3.89 -27.58 12.65
CA PHE A 223 3.51 -28.29 11.44
C PHE A 223 3.81 -27.43 10.22
N ARG A 224 4.38 -28.05 9.17
CA ARG A 224 4.33 -27.50 7.82
C ARG A 224 2.96 -27.89 7.23
N PHE A 225 2.48 -27.11 6.28
CA PHE A 225 1.21 -27.41 5.61
C PHE A 225 1.15 -28.84 5.05
N GLU A 226 2.28 -29.33 4.52
CA GLU A 226 2.43 -30.66 3.94
C GLU A 226 2.31 -31.80 4.99
N ASP A 227 2.63 -31.50 6.24
CA ASP A 227 2.59 -32.48 7.35
C ASP A 227 1.18 -32.63 7.95
N LEU A 228 0.23 -31.77 7.56
CA LEU A 228 -1.14 -31.81 8.05
C LEU A 228 -1.96 -32.88 7.32
N PRO A 229 -2.95 -33.51 7.98
CA PRO A 229 -3.88 -34.44 7.36
C PRO A 229 -4.63 -33.84 6.17
N ALA A 230 -5.04 -34.70 5.24
CA ALA A 230 -5.74 -34.26 4.03
C ALA A 230 -7.02 -33.44 4.34
N GLU A 231 -7.75 -33.79 5.38
CA GLU A 231 -8.96 -33.08 5.81
C GLU A 231 -8.65 -31.65 6.29
N VAL A 232 -7.60 -31.49 7.11
CA VAL A 232 -7.18 -30.18 7.61
C VAL A 232 -6.66 -29.32 6.46
N ARG A 233 -5.88 -29.90 5.54
CA ARG A 233 -5.40 -29.20 4.33
C ARG A 233 -6.55 -28.73 3.46
N ALA A 234 -7.54 -29.59 3.19
CA ALA A 234 -8.71 -29.25 2.42
C ALA A 234 -9.53 -28.12 3.09
N GLY A 235 -9.65 -28.13 4.42
CA GLY A 235 -10.26 -27.06 5.18
C GLY A 235 -9.53 -25.71 5.02
N ILE A 236 -8.18 -25.71 5.09
CA ILE A 236 -7.35 -24.53 4.89
C ILE A 236 -7.46 -24.01 3.44
N GLU A 237 -7.43 -24.89 2.45
CA GLU A 237 -7.59 -24.54 1.02
C GLU A 237 -8.97 -23.91 0.76
N GLY A 238 -10.04 -24.45 1.35
CA GLY A 238 -11.38 -23.84 1.28
C GLY A 238 -11.44 -22.44 1.88
N LEU A 239 -10.81 -22.22 3.03
CA LEU A 239 -10.69 -20.89 3.65
C LEU A 239 -9.85 -19.93 2.80
N GLN A 240 -8.78 -20.42 2.15
CA GLN A 240 -7.97 -19.61 1.24
C GLN A 240 -8.76 -19.14 0.03
N GLU A 241 -9.57 -20.00 -0.57
CA GLU A 241 -10.39 -19.63 -1.71
C GLU A 241 -11.44 -18.57 -1.31
N GLN A 242 -12.12 -18.77 -0.20
CA GLN A 242 -13.07 -17.79 0.33
C GLN A 242 -12.38 -16.45 0.62
N PHE A 243 -11.19 -16.47 1.21
CA PHE A 243 -10.41 -15.25 1.46
C PHE A 243 -10.04 -14.53 0.15
N ARG A 244 -9.62 -15.26 -0.89
CA ARG A 244 -9.32 -14.71 -2.21
C ARG A 244 -10.55 -14.03 -2.83
N GLU A 245 -11.71 -14.67 -2.77
CA GLU A 245 -12.97 -14.10 -3.26
C GLU A 245 -13.35 -12.82 -2.51
N ASP A 246 -13.26 -12.84 -1.19
CA ASP A 246 -13.54 -11.70 -0.33
C ASP A 246 -12.63 -10.50 -0.65
N VAL A 247 -11.30 -10.73 -0.73
CA VAL A 247 -10.34 -9.68 -1.06
C VAL A 247 -10.53 -9.18 -2.49
N SER A 248 -10.76 -10.09 -3.45
CA SER A 248 -11.05 -9.71 -4.84
C SER A 248 -12.29 -8.82 -4.94
N SER A 249 -13.34 -9.14 -4.18
CA SER A 249 -14.56 -8.31 -4.10
C SER A 249 -14.28 -6.92 -3.55
N ILE A 250 -13.48 -6.83 -2.47
CA ILE A 250 -13.08 -5.54 -1.88
C ILE A 250 -12.25 -4.73 -2.88
N MET A 251 -11.30 -5.36 -3.57
CA MET A 251 -10.44 -4.69 -4.55
C MET A 251 -11.20 -4.22 -5.80
N LYS A 252 -12.20 -4.98 -6.26
CA LYS A 252 -13.07 -4.55 -7.37
C LYS A 252 -13.88 -3.30 -7.03
N GLN A 253 -14.24 -3.07 -5.78
CA GLN A 253 -14.89 -1.85 -5.33
C GLN A 253 -13.98 -0.60 -5.39
N GLN A 254 -12.67 -0.79 -5.57
CA GLN A 254 -11.71 0.30 -5.76
C GLN A 254 -11.70 0.86 -7.19
N PHE A 255 -11.98 0.00 -8.18
CA PHE A 255 -11.74 0.28 -9.59
C PHE A 255 -13.02 0.19 -10.45
N GLY A 256 -14.15 -0.14 -9.87
CA GLY A 256 -15.47 -0.15 -10.51
C GLY A 256 -16.20 1.13 -10.27
#